data_6da8127f60e76dc2c9c845418423e635
#
_entry.id   6da8127f60e76dc2c9c845418423e635
#
_cell.length_a   1.000
_cell.length_b   1.000
_cell.length_c   1.000
_cell.angle_alpha   90.00
_cell.angle_beta   90.00
_cell.angle_gamma   90.00
#
_symmetry.space_group_name_H-M   'P 1'
#
loop_
_entity.id
_entity.type
_entity.pdbx_description
1 polymer ?
#
loop_
_entity_poly.entity_id
_entity_poly.type
_entity_poly.pdbx_seq_one_letter_code
_entity_poly.pdbx_strand_id
1 'polypeptide(L)'
;MKKVLFLMTLLVMGVSFAFAQTNADIKFDKTTHDFGKFSENSPVVSCTFTFTNIGDAPLVIHQAVASCGCTVPEYTKEPIMPGKKGTIKVTYNGTGKYPGHFKKSITLRTNAKTEMVRLYIEGD
;
A
#
# COMPACT_ATOMS: atom_id res chain seq x y z
N MET A 1 9.65 -50.96 -19.60
CA MET A 1 8.92 -49.90 -20.34
C MET A 1 7.84 -49.27 -19.53
N LYS A 2 6.98 -50.02 -18.86
CA LYS A 2 5.89 -49.43 -18.04
C LYS A 2 6.39 -48.61 -16.87
N LYS A 3 7.55 -48.96 -16.30
CA LYS A 3 8.14 -48.24 -15.16
C LYS A 3 8.65 -46.86 -15.54
N VAL A 4 9.10 -46.65 -16.76
CA VAL A 4 9.60 -45.35 -17.24
C VAL A 4 8.48 -44.36 -17.39
N LEU A 5 7.33 -44.76 -17.92
CA LEU A 5 6.14 -43.93 -18.08
C LEU A 5 5.60 -43.45 -16.74
N PHE A 6 5.64 -44.32 -15.73
CA PHE A 6 5.16 -43.98 -14.39
C PHE A 6 6.02 -42.91 -13.72
N LEU A 7 7.34 -42.95 -13.90
CA LEU A 7 8.26 -41.94 -13.37
C LEU A 7 8.07 -40.55 -13.99
N MET A 8 7.78 -40.49 -15.28
CA MET A 8 7.54 -39.23 -15.95
C MET A 8 6.27 -38.55 -15.47
N THR A 9 5.22 -39.30 -15.18
CA THR A 9 3.96 -38.78 -14.69
C THR A 9 4.13 -38.13 -13.31
N LEU A 10 4.92 -38.70 -12.44
CA LEU A 10 5.20 -38.14 -11.12
C LEU A 10 5.96 -36.83 -11.17
N LEU A 11 6.88 -36.69 -12.11
CA LEU A 11 7.67 -35.47 -12.26
C LEU A 11 6.81 -34.29 -12.70
N VAL A 12 5.85 -34.50 -13.58
CA VAL A 12 4.93 -33.47 -14.05
C VAL A 12 4.03 -32.97 -12.93
N MET A 13 3.57 -33.83 -12.05
CA MET A 13 2.74 -33.44 -10.91
C MET A 13 3.48 -32.57 -9.89
N GLY A 14 4.76 -32.84 -9.65
CA GLY A 14 5.57 -32.06 -8.72
C GLY A 14 5.79 -30.61 -9.16
N VAL A 15 5.85 -30.35 -10.46
CA VAL A 15 6.04 -29.01 -10.98
C VAL A 15 4.78 -28.16 -10.88
N SER A 16 3.60 -28.76 -10.95
CA SER A 16 2.32 -28.03 -10.92
C SER A 16 2.07 -27.31 -9.61
N PHE A 17 2.60 -27.77 -8.51
CA PHE A 17 2.38 -27.14 -7.19
C PHE A 17 3.18 -25.87 -6.99
N ALA A 18 4.25 -25.65 -7.74
CA ALA A 18 5.12 -24.49 -7.55
C ALA A 18 4.47 -23.16 -7.94
N PHE A 19 3.38 -23.17 -8.69
CA PHE A 19 2.75 -21.97 -9.21
C PHE A 19 1.41 -21.63 -8.54
N ALA A 20 0.99 -22.38 -7.53
CA ALA A 20 -0.36 -22.27 -6.99
C ALA A 20 -0.56 -21.10 -6.01
N GLN A 21 0.51 -20.41 -5.55
CA GLN A 21 0.40 -19.45 -4.46
C GLN A 21 1.26 -18.20 -4.68
N THR A 22 1.06 -17.54 -5.80
CA THR A 22 1.76 -16.29 -6.10
C THR A 22 0.83 -15.12 -5.82
N ASN A 23 1.18 -14.29 -4.83
CA ASN A 23 0.38 -13.14 -4.42
C ASN A 23 1.27 -11.94 -4.18
N ALA A 24 0.78 -10.77 -4.56
CA ALA A 24 1.34 -9.52 -4.08
C ALA A 24 0.97 -9.35 -2.60
N ASP A 25 1.82 -8.70 -1.84
CA ASP A 25 1.50 -8.29 -0.48
C ASP A 25 2.21 -6.99 -0.16
N ILE A 26 1.65 -6.23 0.78
CA ILE A 26 2.11 -4.88 1.05
C ILE A 26 2.47 -4.72 2.53
N LYS A 27 3.62 -4.08 2.79
CA LYS A 27 4.05 -3.76 4.13
C LYS A 27 4.49 -2.31 4.19
N PHE A 28 3.87 -1.54 5.06
CA PHE A 28 4.24 -0.14 5.28
C PHE A 28 5.28 -0.03 6.39
N ASP A 29 6.21 0.92 6.23
CA ASP A 29 7.17 1.25 7.28
C ASP A 29 6.46 1.83 8.50
N LYS A 30 5.42 2.67 8.25
CA LYS A 30 4.50 3.16 9.27
C LYS A 30 3.15 3.46 8.62
N THR A 31 2.08 3.40 9.40
CA THR A 31 0.72 3.65 8.91
C THR A 31 0.10 4.92 9.49
N THR A 32 0.78 5.59 10.38
CA THR A 32 0.33 6.85 10.98
C THR A 32 1.46 7.87 10.94
N HIS A 33 1.12 9.10 10.54
CA HIS A 33 2.05 10.21 10.56
C HIS A 33 1.45 11.35 11.37
N ASP A 34 2.19 11.85 12.35
CA ASP A 34 1.83 12.99 13.17
C ASP A 34 2.64 14.21 12.71
N PHE A 35 1.95 15.21 12.19
CA PHE A 35 2.60 16.46 11.78
C PHE A 35 2.98 17.35 12.98
N GLY A 36 2.47 17.04 14.16
CA GLY A 36 2.65 17.90 15.31
C GLY A 36 1.90 19.22 15.15
N LYS A 37 2.39 20.26 15.79
CA LYS A 37 1.81 21.60 15.69
C LYS A 37 2.35 22.31 14.46
N PHE A 38 1.46 22.99 13.73
CA PHE A 38 1.85 23.83 12.62
C PHE A 38 0.95 25.09 12.59
N SER A 39 1.46 26.15 11.97
CA SER A 39 0.84 27.48 11.99
C SER A 39 -0.34 27.58 11.03
N GLU A 40 -1.37 28.36 11.40
CA GLU A 40 -2.44 28.76 10.52
C GLU A 40 -1.91 29.53 9.29
N ASN A 41 -0.76 30.16 9.40
CA ASN A 41 -0.13 30.89 8.30
C ASN A 41 0.52 29.97 7.27
N SER A 42 0.75 28.69 7.64
CA SER A 42 1.28 27.68 6.75
C SER A 42 0.45 26.41 6.92
N PRO A 43 -0.81 26.43 6.49
CA PRO A 43 -1.76 25.35 6.80
C PRO A 43 -1.63 24.10 5.94
N VAL A 44 -0.78 24.13 4.92
CA VAL A 44 -0.58 22.97 4.03
C VAL A 44 0.64 22.19 4.47
N VAL A 45 0.44 20.92 4.79
CA VAL A 45 1.52 20.02 5.20
C VAL A 45 1.43 18.72 4.42
N SER A 46 2.55 18.07 4.21
CA SER A 46 2.57 16.79 3.50
C SER A 46 3.54 15.82 4.13
N CYS A 47 3.27 14.53 3.91
CA CYS A 47 4.16 13.46 4.31
C CYS A 47 4.13 12.35 3.25
N THR A 48 5.09 11.44 3.34
CA THR A 48 5.20 10.32 2.43
C THR A 48 5.22 9.03 3.24
N PHE A 49 4.30 8.12 2.91
CA PHE A 49 4.32 6.76 3.43
C PHE A 49 5.03 5.87 2.43
N THR A 50 5.99 5.11 2.91
CA THR A 50 6.74 4.17 2.08
C THR A 50 6.29 2.75 2.37
N PHE A 51 6.08 1.97 1.32
CA PHE A 51 5.71 0.57 1.44
C PHE A 51 6.60 -0.30 0.57
N THR A 52 6.63 -1.58 0.90
CA THR A 52 7.39 -2.59 0.16
C THR A 52 6.44 -3.70 -0.28
N ASN A 53 6.60 -4.17 -1.52
CA ASN A 53 5.92 -5.38 -1.96
C ASN A 53 6.70 -6.59 -1.41
N ILE A 54 6.16 -7.21 -0.39
CA ILE A 54 6.77 -8.38 0.25
C ILE A 54 6.23 -9.71 -0.31
N GLY A 55 5.41 -9.64 -1.35
CA GLY A 55 4.85 -10.81 -2.00
C GLY A 55 5.68 -11.28 -3.19
N ASP A 56 5.10 -12.18 -3.97
CA ASP A 56 5.75 -12.82 -5.11
C ASP A 56 5.22 -12.38 -6.47
N ALA A 57 4.20 -11.50 -6.48
CA ALA A 57 3.58 -10.99 -7.70
C ALA A 57 3.62 -9.46 -7.72
N PRO A 58 3.50 -8.82 -8.90
CA PRO A 58 3.44 -7.36 -8.98
C PRO A 58 2.29 -6.79 -8.15
N LEU A 59 2.57 -5.74 -7.41
CA LEU A 59 1.61 -5.03 -6.57
C LEU A 59 1.06 -3.82 -7.33
N VAL A 60 -0.25 -3.72 -7.41
CA VAL A 60 -0.93 -2.60 -8.06
C VAL A 60 -1.86 -1.92 -7.06
N ILE A 61 -1.73 -0.60 -6.92
CA ILE A 61 -2.65 0.19 -6.12
C ILE A 61 -3.83 0.58 -7.02
N HIS A 62 -5.03 0.15 -6.65
CA HIS A 62 -6.23 0.46 -7.42
C HIS A 62 -6.80 1.82 -7.07
N GLN A 63 -6.72 2.20 -5.80
CA GLN A 63 -7.42 3.38 -5.31
C GLN A 63 -6.83 3.85 -3.97
N ALA A 64 -6.82 5.16 -3.77
CA ALA A 64 -6.50 5.78 -2.49
C ALA A 64 -7.56 6.85 -2.23
N VAL A 65 -8.35 6.66 -1.18
CA VAL A 65 -9.48 7.53 -0.85
C VAL A 65 -9.29 8.14 0.52
N ALA A 66 -9.27 9.46 0.57
CA ALA A 66 -9.20 10.21 1.83
C ALA A 66 -10.58 10.38 2.45
N SER A 67 -10.63 10.49 3.78
CA SER A 67 -11.87 10.68 4.52
C SER A 67 -12.44 12.08 4.37
N CYS A 68 -11.68 13.06 3.89
CA CYS A 68 -12.20 14.41 3.58
C CYS A 68 -11.49 14.99 2.36
N GLY A 69 -12.13 16.01 1.73
CA GLY A 69 -11.54 16.71 0.61
C GLY A 69 -10.33 17.57 0.96
N CYS A 70 -10.06 17.76 2.25
CA CYS A 70 -8.90 18.49 2.73
C CYS A 70 -7.60 17.69 2.65
N THR A 71 -7.68 16.41 2.31
CA THR A 71 -6.56 15.48 2.26
C THR A 71 -6.47 14.90 0.87
N VAL A 72 -5.30 15.03 0.24
CA VAL A 72 -5.09 14.57 -1.14
C VAL A 72 -3.97 13.55 -1.15
N PRO A 73 -4.27 12.27 -1.43
CA PRO A 73 -3.25 11.25 -1.58
C PRO A 73 -2.78 11.14 -3.03
N GLU A 74 -1.47 10.99 -3.21
CA GLU A 74 -0.85 10.69 -4.49
C GLU A 74 -0.03 9.40 -4.33
N TYR A 75 -0.16 8.48 -5.25
CA TYR A 75 0.47 7.18 -5.12
C TYR A 75 1.18 6.74 -6.40
N THR A 76 2.10 5.79 -6.23
CA THR A 76 2.80 5.16 -7.35
C THR A 76 1.79 4.39 -8.19
N LYS A 77 1.60 4.80 -9.45
CA LYS A 77 0.59 4.21 -10.35
C LYS A 77 1.12 3.01 -11.13
N GLU A 78 2.42 2.87 -11.21
CA GLU A 78 3.05 1.76 -11.88
C GLU A 78 3.04 0.52 -11.00
N PRO A 79 3.01 -0.69 -11.58
CA PRO A 79 3.13 -1.92 -10.79
C PRO A 79 4.45 -1.94 -10.02
N ILE A 80 4.37 -2.31 -8.75
CA ILE A 80 5.54 -2.44 -7.89
C ILE A 80 5.95 -3.91 -7.85
N MET A 81 7.12 -4.20 -8.39
CA MET A 81 7.61 -5.57 -8.48
C MET A 81 7.98 -6.13 -7.11
N PRO A 82 8.04 -7.46 -6.95
CA PRO A 82 8.42 -8.07 -5.67
C PRO A 82 9.76 -7.54 -5.15
N GLY A 83 9.79 -7.19 -3.87
CA GLY A 83 10.98 -6.63 -3.23
C GLY A 83 11.21 -5.15 -3.45
N LYS A 84 10.42 -4.52 -4.31
CA LYS A 84 10.53 -3.09 -4.61
C LYS A 84 9.65 -2.27 -3.70
N LYS A 85 9.95 -0.97 -3.65
CA LYS A 85 9.23 0.00 -2.82
C LYS A 85 8.40 0.95 -3.65
N GLY A 86 7.29 1.42 -3.07
CA GLY A 86 6.48 2.47 -3.61
C GLY A 86 6.15 3.49 -2.53
N THR A 87 5.49 4.57 -2.92
CA THR A 87 5.17 5.66 -2.00
C THR A 87 3.75 6.14 -2.16
N ILE A 88 3.21 6.64 -1.03
CA ILE A 88 1.95 7.38 -0.98
C ILE A 88 2.28 8.73 -0.37
N LYS A 89 2.17 9.79 -1.16
CA LYS A 89 2.33 11.15 -0.67
C LYS A 89 0.98 11.70 -0.27
N VAL A 90 0.85 12.16 0.96
CA VAL A 90 -0.41 12.69 1.48
C VAL A 90 -0.22 14.17 1.81
N THR A 91 -1.06 15.01 1.24
CA THR A 91 -1.07 16.45 1.49
C THR A 91 -2.35 16.82 2.23
N TYR A 92 -2.21 17.49 3.36
CA TYR A 92 -3.32 18.00 4.14
C TYR A 92 -3.36 19.52 4.03
N ASN A 93 -4.52 20.05 3.66
CA ASN A 93 -4.77 21.49 3.60
C ASN A 93 -5.70 21.89 4.74
N GLY A 94 -5.15 22.55 5.74
CA GLY A 94 -5.89 23.02 6.90
C GLY A 94 -6.48 24.42 6.73
N THR A 95 -6.43 25.01 5.55
CA THR A 95 -6.98 26.34 5.29
C THR A 95 -8.45 26.40 5.69
N GLY A 96 -8.80 27.38 6.51
CA GLY A 96 -10.17 27.56 6.97
C GLY A 96 -10.61 26.62 8.06
N LYS A 97 -9.73 25.76 8.55
CA LYS A 97 -10.03 24.85 9.67
C LYS A 97 -9.76 25.54 11.00
N TYR A 98 -10.55 25.18 12.01
CA TYR A 98 -10.31 25.66 13.36
C TYR A 98 -9.04 25.05 13.94
N PRO A 99 -8.28 25.80 14.77
CA PRO A 99 -7.16 25.23 15.51
C PRO A 99 -7.61 24.05 16.37
N GLY A 100 -6.77 23.06 16.52
CA GLY A 100 -7.02 21.90 17.36
C GLY A 100 -6.58 20.62 16.69
N HIS A 101 -6.72 19.55 17.41
CA HIS A 101 -6.30 18.23 16.95
C HIS A 101 -7.18 17.72 15.81
N PHE A 102 -6.55 17.18 14.78
CA PHE A 102 -7.26 16.48 13.70
C PHE A 102 -6.66 15.10 13.48
N LYS A 103 -7.49 14.20 12.97
CA LYS A 103 -7.05 12.88 12.50
C LYS A 103 -7.87 12.51 11.28
N LYS A 104 -7.18 12.24 10.17
CA LYS A 104 -7.82 11.87 8.90
C LYS A 104 -7.28 10.53 8.43
N SER A 105 -8.09 9.80 7.70
CA SER A 105 -7.71 8.50 7.17
C SER A 105 -7.65 8.49 5.65
N ILE A 106 -6.77 7.65 5.13
CA ILE A 106 -6.66 7.35 3.71
C ILE A 106 -6.82 5.84 3.56
N THR A 107 -7.80 5.41 2.79
CA THR A 107 -8.04 4.00 2.53
C THR A 107 -7.42 3.62 1.20
N LEU A 108 -6.49 2.68 1.23
CA LEU A 108 -5.86 2.12 0.03
C LEU A 108 -6.52 0.81 -0.34
N ARG A 109 -6.78 0.63 -1.63
CA ARG A 109 -7.22 -0.64 -2.19
C ARG A 109 -6.16 -1.12 -3.18
N THR A 110 -5.76 -2.37 -3.04
CA THR A 110 -4.71 -2.96 -3.86
C THR A 110 -5.08 -4.37 -4.27
N ASN A 111 -4.26 -4.97 -5.14
CA ASN A 111 -4.39 -6.38 -5.47
C ASN A 111 -3.60 -7.30 -4.52
N ALA A 112 -3.12 -6.76 -3.41
CA ALA A 112 -2.38 -7.52 -2.42
C ALA A 112 -3.27 -8.53 -1.70
N LYS A 113 -2.64 -9.49 -1.03
CA LYS A 113 -3.33 -10.44 -0.15
C LYS A 113 -4.13 -9.68 0.91
N THR A 114 -3.58 -8.61 1.44
CA THR A 114 -4.32 -7.63 2.24
C THR A 114 -4.89 -6.58 1.30
N GLU A 115 -6.15 -6.72 0.90
CA GLU A 115 -6.75 -5.88 -0.14
C GLU A 115 -6.93 -4.43 0.26
N MET A 116 -7.09 -4.16 1.55
CA MET A 116 -7.36 -2.83 2.06
C MET A 116 -6.42 -2.49 3.21
N VAL A 117 -5.82 -1.30 3.13
CA VAL A 117 -4.98 -0.76 4.21
C VAL A 117 -5.43 0.67 4.48
N ARG A 118 -5.52 1.04 5.75
CA ARG A 118 -5.80 2.42 6.15
C ARG A 118 -4.54 3.07 6.69
N LEU A 119 -4.28 4.27 6.18
CA LEU A 119 -3.24 5.15 6.67
C LEU A 119 -3.89 6.30 7.41
N TYR A 120 -3.19 6.87 8.37
CA TYR A 120 -3.70 7.97 9.18
C TYR A 120 -2.71 9.12 9.21
N ILE A 121 -3.24 10.33 9.14
CA ILE A 121 -2.49 11.54 9.43
C ILE A 121 -3.17 12.25 10.60
N GLU A 122 -2.36 12.86 11.45
CA GLU A 122 -2.86 13.63 12.57
C GLU A 122 -1.96 14.82 12.86
N GLY A 123 -2.46 15.79 13.61
CA GLY A 123 -1.70 16.98 13.96
C GLY A 123 -2.56 17.99 14.71
N ASP A 124 -1.95 19.11 15.02
CA ASP A 124 -2.59 20.25 15.67
C ASP A 124 -2.38 21.49 14.80
#